data_99c1053c7d5d9baced336da00371a134
#
_entry.id   99c1053c7d5d9baced336da00371a134
#
_cell.length_a   1.000
_cell.length_b   1.000
_cell.length_c   1.000
_cell.angle_alpha   90.00
_cell.angle_beta   90.00
_cell.angle_gamma   90.00
#
_symmetry.space_group_name_H-M   'P 1'
#
loop_
_entity.id
_entity.type
_entity.pdbx_description
1 polymer ?
#
loop_
_entity_poly.entity_id
_entity_poly.type
_entity_poly.pdbx_seq_one_letter_code
_entity_poly.pdbx_strand_id
1 'polypeptide(L)'
;MTKYAQGKFRPKNPDKYIGGSMPTYRSSWEFHFMKFCDENPSIYKWASEAIKIPYRNPFTGKQTIYVPDFFIHYVDQNGKQKTEVIEIKPEMHTLKEKTGRNRRNQLHWALNQVKWEAARNWCKSKGIAFRIITEKDMFHTGGR
;
A
#
# COMPACT_ATOMS: atom_id res chain seq x y z
N MET A 1 -7.01 2.23 -15.54
CA MET A 1 -5.58 2.17 -15.15
C MET A 1 -4.75 1.53 -16.25
N THR A 2 -3.60 2.07 -16.50
CA THR A 2 -2.67 1.52 -17.46
C THR A 2 -1.60 0.72 -16.74
N LYS A 3 -1.52 -0.58 -17.03
CA LYS A 3 -0.51 -1.44 -16.41
C LYS A 3 0.91 -1.08 -16.84
N TYR A 4 1.05 -0.28 -17.89
CA TYR A 4 2.36 0.13 -18.41
C TYR A 4 2.84 1.46 -17.88
N ALA A 5 2.03 2.14 -17.07
CA ALA A 5 2.44 3.41 -16.49
C ALA A 5 3.46 3.14 -15.38
N GLN A 6 4.72 3.15 -15.73
CA GLN A 6 5.82 2.91 -14.81
C GLN A 6 6.86 4.01 -14.95
N GLY A 7 7.52 4.34 -13.86
CA GLY A 7 8.57 5.33 -13.91
C GLY A 7 9.02 5.77 -12.54
N LYS A 8 9.90 6.75 -12.52
CA LYS A 8 10.37 7.37 -11.30
C LYS A 8 9.52 8.60 -11.00
N PHE A 9 9.06 8.71 -9.77
CA PHE A 9 8.28 9.85 -9.33
C PHE A 9 9.21 10.92 -8.74
N ARG A 10 9.09 12.15 -9.23
CA ARG A 10 9.87 13.27 -8.70
C ARG A 10 8.98 14.12 -7.79
N PRO A 11 9.17 14.04 -6.46
CA PRO A 11 8.36 14.86 -5.56
C PRO A 11 8.58 16.33 -5.78
N LYS A 12 7.50 17.12 -5.75
CA LYS A 12 7.59 18.57 -5.72
C LYS A 12 7.99 19.03 -4.32
N ASN A 13 7.70 18.23 -3.32
CA ASN A 13 8.02 18.53 -1.93
C ASN A 13 8.92 17.42 -1.39
N PRO A 14 10.18 17.39 -1.79
CA PRO A 14 11.07 16.28 -1.46
C PRO A 14 11.31 16.11 0.04
N ASP A 15 11.12 17.15 0.84
CA ASP A 15 11.29 17.06 2.28
C ASP A 15 10.29 16.09 2.92
N LYS A 16 9.18 15.82 2.26
CA LYS A 16 8.15 14.91 2.76
C LYS A 16 8.52 13.45 2.50
N TYR A 17 9.33 13.19 1.48
CA TYR A 17 9.66 11.82 1.12
C TYR A 17 10.84 11.34 1.96
N ILE A 18 10.62 10.27 2.74
CA ILE A 18 11.63 9.75 3.65
C ILE A 18 12.20 8.41 3.22
N GLY A 19 11.86 7.96 2.00
CA GLY A 19 12.44 6.74 1.46
C GLY A 19 13.90 6.90 1.07
N GLY A 20 14.60 5.78 0.90
CA GLY A 20 16.03 5.80 0.62
C GLY A 20 16.38 6.22 -0.80
N SER A 21 15.57 5.85 -1.77
CA SER A 21 15.82 6.18 -3.17
C SER A 21 14.56 6.78 -3.78
N MET A 22 14.71 7.38 -4.97
CA MET A 22 13.56 7.98 -5.64
C MET A 22 12.48 6.91 -5.86
N PRO A 23 11.22 7.23 -5.51
CA PRO A 23 10.17 6.23 -5.58
C PRO A 23 9.85 5.85 -7.02
N THR A 24 9.59 4.56 -7.21
CA THR A 24 9.20 4.01 -8.49
C THR A 24 7.73 3.64 -8.45
N TYR A 25 6.93 4.19 -9.36
CA TYR A 25 5.55 3.74 -9.49
C TYR A 25 5.49 2.65 -10.56
N ARG A 26 4.69 1.62 -10.28
CA ARG A 26 4.54 0.47 -11.16
C ARG A 26 3.18 0.40 -11.81
N SER A 27 2.33 1.41 -11.51
CA SER A 27 1.01 1.54 -12.09
C SER A 27 0.57 2.99 -11.97
N SER A 28 -0.45 3.35 -12.74
CA SER A 28 -1.00 4.71 -12.66
C SER A 28 -1.64 4.96 -11.29
N TRP A 29 -2.18 3.92 -10.65
CA TRP A 29 -2.77 4.09 -9.31
C TRP A 29 -1.69 4.46 -8.29
N GLU A 30 -0.53 3.82 -8.37
CA GLU A 30 0.59 4.18 -7.50
C GLU A 30 1.06 5.59 -7.78
N PHE A 31 1.14 5.98 -9.05
CA PHE A 31 1.51 7.34 -9.41
C PHE A 31 0.54 8.36 -8.79
N HIS A 32 -0.75 8.13 -8.91
CA HIS A 32 -1.75 9.02 -8.35
C HIS A 32 -1.65 9.09 -6.83
N PHE A 33 -1.38 7.98 -6.17
CA PHE A 33 -1.23 7.98 -4.73
C PHE A 33 0.02 8.74 -4.30
N MET A 34 1.12 8.59 -5.03
CA MET A 34 2.35 9.34 -4.74
C MET A 34 2.13 10.83 -4.89
N LYS A 35 1.41 11.22 -5.94
CA LYS A 35 1.08 12.63 -6.17
C LYS A 35 0.21 13.16 -5.02
N PHE A 36 -0.75 12.36 -4.59
CA PHE A 36 -1.61 12.71 -3.46
C PHE A 36 -0.77 12.92 -2.19
N CYS A 37 0.14 12.01 -1.89
CA CYS A 37 1.00 12.13 -0.73
C CYS A 37 1.87 13.40 -0.80
N ASP A 38 2.42 13.65 -1.97
CA ASP A 38 3.32 14.78 -2.16
C ASP A 38 2.62 16.11 -2.01
N GLU A 39 1.40 16.22 -2.51
CA GLU A 39 0.69 17.50 -2.62
C GLU A 39 -0.28 17.77 -1.47
N ASN A 40 -0.64 16.76 -0.69
CA ASN A 40 -1.61 16.94 0.40
C ASN A 40 -0.92 17.49 1.63
N PRO A 41 -1.29 18.70 2.09
CA PRO A 41 -0.62 19.30 3.25
C PRO A 41 -0.87 18.54 4.56
N SER A 42 -1.90 17.69 4.62
CA SER A 42 -2.14 16.86 5.79
C SER A 42 -1.18 15.69 5.91
N ILE A 43 -0.52 15.31 4.84
CA ILE A 43 0.48 14.24 4.87
C ILE A 43 1.85 14.87 5.07
N TYR A 44 2.47 14.55 6.20
CA TYR A 44 3.76 15.11 6.56
C TYR A 44 4.93 14.36 5.97
N LYS A 45 4.84 13.04 5.98
CA LYS A 45 5.92 12.16 5.52
C LYS A 45 5.34 10.96 4.81
N TRP A 46 6.06 10.44 3.83
CA TRP A 46 5.66 9.22 3.14
C TRP A 46 6.87 8.53 2.53
N ALA A 47 6.71 7.23 2.27
CA ALA A 47 7.77 6.45 1.64
C ALA A 47 7.14 5.34 0.79
N SER A 48 7.84 4.96 -0.26
CA SER A 48 7.44 3.89 -1.17
C SER A 48 8.30 2.66 -0.90
N GLU A 49 7.67 1.50 -0.74
CA GLU A 49 8.35 0.21 -0.62
C GLU A 49 9.45 0.22 0.45
N ALA A 50 9.20 0.89 1.58
CA ALA A 50 10.20 1.10 2.61
C ALA A 50 10.08 0.15 3.80
N ILE A 51 8.95 -0.54 3.93
CA ILE A 51 8.64 -1.40 5.07
C ILE A 51 8.81 -2.86 4.63
N LYS A 52 9.53 -3.63 5.43
CA LYS A 52 9.73 -5.07 5.17
C LYS A 52 9.13 -5.86 6.31
N ILE A 53 8.10 -6.65 6.00
CA ILE A 53 7.36 -7.40 7.00
C ILE A 53 7.65 -8.88 6.82
N PRO A 54 8.30 -9.53 7.78
CA PRO A 54 8.57 -10.97 7.66
C PRO A 54 7.28 -11.76 7.85
N TYR A 55 7.12 -12.79 7.05
CA TYR A 55 6.01 -13.71 7.22
C TYR A 55 6.41 -15.10 6.74
N ARG A 56 5.62 -16.11 7.08
CA ARG A 56 5.86 -17.47 6.64
C ARG A 56 4.86 -17.81 5.55
N ASN A 57 5.36 -18.21 4.40
CA ASN A 57 4.52 -18.66 3.30
C ASN A 57 3.98 -20.05 3.63
N PRO A 58 2.66 -20.21 3.83
CA PRO A 58 2.11 -21.51 4.24
C PRO A 58 2.16 -22.57 3.13
N PHE A 59 2.33 -22.15 1.89
CA PHE A 59 2.37 -23.08 0.75
C PHE A 59 3.76 -23.65 0.51
N THR A 60 4.80 -22.94 0.90
CA THR A 60 6.18 -23.39 0.76
C THR A 60 6.84 -23.69 2.10
N GLY A 61 6.27 -23.21 3.19
CA GLY A 61 6.86 -23.32 4.52
C GLY A 61 8.05 -22.43 4.77
N LYS A 62 8.39 -21.56 3.83
CA LYS A 62 9.59 -20.73 3.93
C LYS A 62 9.29 -19.37 4.52
N GLN A 63 10.25 -18.84 5.27
CA GLN A 63 10.21 -17.46 5.72
C GLN A 63 10.53 -16.55 4.54
N THR A 64 9.77 -15.47 4.43
CA THR A 64 9.97 -14.51 3.34
C THR A 64 9.55 -13.13 3.82
N ILE A 65 9.56 -12.16 2.93
CA ILE A 65 9.30 -10.76 3.28
C ILE A 65 8.19 -10.21 2.39
N TYR A 66 7.25 -9.50 3.00
CA TYR A 66 6.21 -8.75 2.31
C TYR A 66 6.58 -7.27 2.37
N VAL A 67 6.59 -6.61 1.22
CA VAL A 67 6.90 -5.17 1.14
C VAL A 67 5.62 -4.46 0.69
N PRO A 68 4.88 -3.84 1.61
CA PRO A 68 3.70 -3.04 1.23
C PRO A 68 4.08 -1.84 0.38
N ASP A 69 3.10 -1.31 -0.33
CA ASP A 69 3.35 -0.24 -1.29
C ASP A 69 3.83 1.05 -0.65
N PHE A 70 3.21 1.50 0.45
CA PHE A 70 3.48 2.82 0.99
C PHE A 70 3.43 2.85 2.51
N PHE A 71 4.11 3.85 3.04
CA PHE A 71 4.07 4.25 4.44
C PHE A 71 3.72 5.73 4.46
N ILE A 72 2.76 6.13 5.29
CA ILE A 72 2.38 7.54 5.39
C ILE A 72 2.25 7.96 6.86
N HIS A 73 2.61 9.20 7.12
CA HIS A 73 2.40 9.85 8.41
C HIS A 73 1.62 11.14 8.14
N TYR A 74 0.45 11.27 8.76
CA TYR A 74 -0.45 12.37 8.44
C TYR A 74 -1.22 12.83 9.67
N VAL A 75 -1.93 13.96 9.51
CA VAL A 75 -2.84 14.44 10.53
C VAL A 75 -4.27 14.29 10.00
N ASP A 76 -5.16 13.75 10.84
CA ASP A 76 -6.56 13.58 10.43
C ASP A 76 -7.35 14.85 10.66
N GLN A 77 -8.66 14.82 10.32
CA GLN A 77 -9.51 16.00 10.43
C GLN A 77 -9.68 16.49 11.87
N ASN A 78 -9.37 15.65 12.86
CA ASN A 78 -9.45 16.03 14.27
C ASN A 78 -8.12 16.53 14.81
N GLY A 79 -7.14 16.71 13.94
CA GLY A 79 -5.80 17.17 14.34
C GLY A 79 -4.94 16.08 14.94
N LYS A 80 -5.35 14.83 14.85
CA LYS A 80 -4.62 13.72 15.43
C LYS A 80 -3.61 13.16 14.45
N GLN A 81 -2.39 12.95 14.90
CA GLN A 81 -1.34 12.37 14.07
C GLN A 81 -1.56 10.87 13.94
N LYS A 82 -1.42 10.36 12.73
CA LYS A 82 -1.61 8.95 12.43
C LYS A 82 -0.52 8.44 11.49
N THR A 83 -0.20 7.18 11.64
CA THR A 83 0.78 6.50 10.79
C THR A 83 0.14 5.24 10.24
N GLU A 84 0.23 5.04 8.93
CA GLU A 84 -0.37 3.89 8.26
C GLU A 84 0.58 3.27 7.26
N VAL A 85 0.49 1.96 7.13
CA VAL A 85 1.11 1.20 6.07
C VAL A 85 0.01 0.89 5.05
N ILE A 86 0.26 1.18 3.79
CA ILE A 86 -0.76 1.18 2.74
C ILE A 86 -0.41 0.16 1.66
N GLU A 87 -1.40 -0.63 1.28
CA GLU A 87 -1.33 -1.49 0.10
C GLU A 87 -2.41 -1.04 -0.88
N ILE A 88 -2.04 -0.81 -2.14
CA ILE A 88 -3.00 -0.44 -3.18
C ILE A 88 -3.34 -1.69 -3.97
N LYS A 89 -4.64 -2.01 -4.05
CA LYS A 89 -5.07 -3.25 -4.68
C LYS A 89 -6.44 -3.05 -5.32
N PRO A 90 -6.66 -3.51 -6.56
CA PRO A 90 -8.01 -3.53 -7.12
C PRO A 90 -8.95 -4.32 -6.22
N GLU A 91 -10.17 -3.81 -6.04
CA GLU A 91 -11.13 -4.46 -5.15
C GLU A 91 -11.38 -5.91 -5.55
N MET A 92 -11.44 -6.18 -6.86
CA MET A 92 -11.68 -7.53 -7.33
C MET A 92 -10.64 -8.52 -6.82
N HIS A 93 -9.43 -8.06 -6.52
CA HIS A 93 -8.37 -8.92 -5.98
C HIS A 93 -8.46 -9.09 -4.46
N THR A 94 -9.36 -8.36 -3.80
CA THR A 94 -9.57 -8.50 -2.36
C THR A 94 -10.73 -9.43 -2.03
N LEU A 95 -11.54 -9.80 -3.02
CA LEU A 95 -12.75 -10.58 -2.82
C LEU A 95 -12.56 -12.01 -3.31
N LYS A 96 -12.80 -12.96 -2.42
CA LYS A 96 -12.62 -14.38 -2.75
C LYS A 96 -13.51 -14.82 -3.91
N GLU A 97 -14.75 -14.34 -3.95
CA GLU A 97 -15.70 -14.73 -4.99
C GLU A 97 -15.27 -14.28 -6.39
N LYS A 98 -14.34 -13.34 -6.48
CA LYS A 98 -13.84 -12.87 -7.77
C LYS A 98 -12.70 -13.73 -8.32
N THR A 99 -12.21 -14.70 -7.55
CA THR A 99 -11.17 -15.61 -8.03
C THR A 99 -11.71 -16.66 -8.99
N GLY A 100 -13.02 -16.94 -8.93
CA GLY A 100 -13.65 -17.94 -9.76
C GLY A 100 -13.07 -19.33 -9.48
N ARG A 101 -12.93 -20.11 -10.56
CA ARG A 101 -12.38 -21.47 -10.48
C ARG A 101 -10.89 -21.54 -10.81
N ASN A 102 -10.27 -20.41 -11.09
CA ASN A 102 -8.86 -20.36 -11.44
C ASN A 102 -8.02 -20.63 -10.19
N ARG A 103 -7.29 -21.74 -10.20
CA ARG A 103 -6.49 -22.14 -9.05
C ARG A 103 -5.40 -21.12 -8.72
N ARG A 104 -4.76 -20.56 -9.73
CA ARG A 104 -3.73 -19.55 -9.51
C ARG A 104 -4.31 -18.33 -8.79
N ASN A 105 -5.49 -17.87 -9.22
CA ASN A 105 -6.13 -16.72 -8.58
C ASN A 105 -6.51 -17.04 -7.14
N GLN A 106 -6.99 -18.25 -6.89
CA GLN A 106 -7.32 -18.68 -5.53
C GLN A 106 -6.09 -18.70 -4.63
N LEU A 107 -4.97 -19.21 -5.14
CA LEU A 107 -3.72 -19.24 -4.38
C LEU A 107 -3.19 -17.83 -4.12
N HIS A 108 -3.26 -16.94 -5.11
CA HIS A 108 -2.86 -15.55 -4.93
C HIS A 108 -3.72 -14.87 -3.88
N TRP A 109 -5.03 -15.08 -3.94
CA TRP A 109 -5.92 -14.50 -2.94
C TRP A 109 -5.56 -15.00 -1.54
N ALA A 110 -5.38 -16.31 -1.41
CA ALA A 110 -5.06 -16.90 -0.10
C ALA A 110 -3.72 -16.38 0.42
N LEU A 111 -2.72 -16.27 -0.43
CA LEU A 111 -1.41 -15.76 -0.02
C LEU A 111 -1.50 -14.30 0.40
N ASN A 112 -2.28 -13.49 -0.31
CA ASN A 112 -2.49 -12.10 0.08
C ASN A 112 -3.13 -11.99 1.44
N GLN A 113 -4.07 -12.87 1.78
CA GLN A 113 -4.68 -12.86 3.12
C GLN A 113 -3.62 -13.10 4.20
N VAL A 114 -2.68 -14.02 3.94
CA VAL A 114 -1.58 -14.30 4.88
C VAL A 114 -0.67 -13.08 5.02
N LYS A 115 -0.29 -12.47 3.90
CA LYS A 115 0.56 -11.27 3.91
C LYS A 115 -0.11 -10.13 4.67
N TRP A 116 -1.38 -9.91 4.42
CA TRP A 116 -2.10 -8.79 5.04
C TRP A 116 -2.34 -9.02 6.52
N GLU A 117 -2.56 -10.27 6.93
CA GLU A 117 -2.66 -10.59 8.34
C GLU A 117 -1.32 -10.32 9.06
N ALA A 118 -0.22 -10.75 8.43
CA ALA A 118 1.11 -10.46 8.98
C ALA A 118 1.34 -8.95 9.08
N ALA A 119 0.89 -8.19 8.08
CA ALA A 119 1.02 -6.74 8.09
C ALA A 119 0.20 -6.10 9.21
N ARG A 120 -1.03 -6.58 9.41
CA ARG A 120 -1.88 -6.06 10.50
C ARG A 120 -1.23 -6.29 11.86
N ASN A 121 -0.70 -7.49 12.07
CA ASN A 121 -0.06 -7.83 13.34
C ASN A 121 1.22 -7.03 13.55
N TRP A 122 2.02 -6.88 12.50
CA TRP A 122 3.25 -6.11 12.56
C TRP A 122 2.95 -4.65 12.91
N CYS A 123 1.96 -4.06 12.23
CA CYS A 123 1.58 -2.68 12.47
C CYS A 123 1.00 -2.50 13.87
N LYS A 124 0.15 -3.44 14.30
CA LYS A 124 -0.43 -3.37 15.64
C LYS A 124 0.64 -3.38 16.72
N SER A 125 1.69 -4.18 16.54
CA SER A 125 2.79 -4.22 17.51
C SER A 125 3.55 -2.92 17.59
N LYS A 126 3.45 -2.06 16.59
CA LYS A 126 4.15 -0.77 16.55
C LYS A 126 3.20 0.41 16.77
N GLY A 127 1.94 0.14 17.08
CA GLY A 127 0.97 1.19 17.32
C GLY A 127 0.54 1.95 16.08
N ILE A 128 0.66 1.33 14.91
CA ILE A 128 0.24 1.93 13.66
C ILE A 128 -0.78 1.03 12.96
N ALA A 129 -1.38 1.50 11.86
CA ALA A 129 -2.43 0.76 11.18
C ALA A 129 -1.96 0.28 9.81
N PHE A 130 -2.54 -0.82 9.35
CA PHE A 130 -2.40 -1.30 7.98
C PHE A 130 -3.73 -1.13 7.28
N ARG A 131 -3.70 -0.59 6.06
CA ARG A 131 -4.92 -0.33 5.30
C ARG A 131 -4.73 -0.69 3.85
N ILE A 132 -5.75 -1.33 3.27
CA ILE A 132 -5.79 -1.61 1.84
C ILE A 132 -6.65 -0.54 1.18
N ILE A 133 -6.10 0.09 0.15
CA ILE A 133 -6.79 1.11 -0.61
C ILE A 133 -7.16 0.53 -1.97
N THR A 134 -8.42 0.64 -2.34
CA THR A 134 -8.92 0.16 -3.63
C THR A 134 -9.30 1.35 -4.50
N GLU A 135 -9.74 1.07 -5.73
CA GLU A 135 -10.20 2.12 -6.62
C GLU A 135 -11.37 2.91 -6.03
N LYS A 136 -12.18 2.27 -5.19
CA LYS A 136 -13.28 2.97 -4.54
C LYS A 136 -12.79 4.09 -3.64
N ASP A 137 -11.71 3.81 -2.90
CA ASP A 137 -11.13 4.83 -2.03
C ASP A 137 -10.48 5.94 -2.85
N MET A 138 -9.75 5.57 -3.90
CA MET A 138 -8.97 6.54 -4.68
C MET A 138 -9.83 7.45 -5.52
N PHE A 139 -10.87 6.89 -6.14
CA PHE A 139 -11.64 7.64 -7.13
C PHE A 139 -12.93 8.24 -6.58
N HIS A 140 -13.39 7.79 -5.42
CA HIS A 140 -14.54 8.41 -4.76
C HIS A 140 -14.14 9.52 -3.81
N THR A 141 -13.00 9.40 -3.15
CA THR A 141 -12.57 10.39 -2.17
C THR A 141 -11.46 11.28 -2.71
N GLY A 142 -10.80 10.86 -3.76
CA GLY A 142 -9.65 11.59 -4.30
C GLY A 142 -9.99 12.94 -4.91
N GLY A 143 -11.26 13.17 -5.21
CA GLY A 143 -11.70 14.44 -5.78
C GLY A 143 -11.87 15.56 -4.76
N ARG A 144 -11.64 15.29 -3.53
CA ARG A 144 -11.84 16.30 -2.47
C ARG A 144 -10.65 17.15 -2.24
#